data_274c6e2318c90f01bc9ae24e1cc7ef1d
#
_entry.id   274c6e2318c90f01bc9ae24e1cc7ef1d
#
_cell.length_a   1.000
_cell.length_b   1.000
_cell.length_c   1.000
_cell.angle_alpha   90.00
_cell.angle_beta   90.00
_cell.angle_gamma   90.00
#
_symmetry.space_group_name_H-M   'P 1'
#
loop_
_entity.id
_entity.type
_entity.pdbx_description
1 polymer ?
#
loop_
_entity_poly.entity_id
_entity_poly.type
_entity_poly.pdbx_seq_one_letter_code
_entity_poly.pdbx_strand_id
1 'polypeptide(L)'
;AILLVDSFVGDGSFGFGIFERIFAMPTFTKAITNTLKVGFLVGILSALLGLLFAYVEVYVRVGKFVGGLFKVVSMLPVVSPPFVLSLSMIMLFGKSGIITRFLLGIYDNSVYGFWGIAVVQTLTFFPVCYMMLKGLLKNIDPSLEEAARDMGASRWKVFTSVTLPLMLPGLGNAFLVTFIE
;
A
#
# COMPACT_ATOMS: atom_id res chain seq x y z
N ALA A 1 -20.76 -4.27 -25.56
CA ALA A 1 -20.56 -5.06 -26.81
C ALA A 1 -20.07 -4.16 -27.96
N ILE A 2 -20.70 -3.01 -28.24
CA ILE A 2 -20.33 -2.11 -29.36
C ILE A 2 -18.89 -1.60 -29.21
N LEU A 3 -18.52 -1.06 -28.06
CA LEU A 3 -17.17 -0.55 -27.80
C LEU A 3 -16.05 -1.61 -27.99
N LEU A 4 -16.35 -2.88 -27.69
CA LEU A 4 -15.40 -3.98 -27.91
C LEU A 4 -15.24 -4.26 -29.41
N VAL A 5 -16.32 -4.20 -30.18
CA VAL A 5 -16.25 -4.38 -31.64
C VAL A 5 -15.52 -3.22 -32.28
N ASP A 6 -15.86 -1.98 -31.92
CA ASP A 6 -15.23 -0.77 -32.46
C ASP A 6 -13.73 -0.71 -32.16
N SER A 7 -13.26 -1.32 -31.04
CA SER A 7 -11.83 -1.37 -30.74
C SER A 7 -11.00 -2.24 -31.69
N PHE A 8 -11.67 -3.14 -32.43
CA PHE A 8 -11.03 -4.00 -33.44
C PHE A 8 -11.32 -3.53 -34.88
N VAL A 9 -12.17 -2.51 -35.09
CA VAL A 9 -12.50 -1.98 -36.41
C VAL A 9 -11.78 -0.65 -36.61
N GLY A 10 -10.56 -0.71 -37.14
CA GLY A 10 -9.79 0.46 -37.56
C GLY A 10 -9.83 0.61 -39.08
N ASP A 11 -10.08 1.85 -39.58
CA ASP A 11 -10.07 2.18 -41.00
C ASP A 11 -10.97 1.26 -41.91
N GLY A 12 -12.08 0.76 -41.32
CA GLY A 12 -13.05 -0.09 -42.06
C GLY A 12 -12.67 -1.57 -42.20
N SER A 13 -11.55 -2.00 -41.61
CA SER A 13 -11.12 -3.40 -41.55
C SER A 13 -10.98 -3.90 -40.11
N PHE A 14 -11.34 -5.18 -39.91
CA PHE A 14 -11.15 -5.82 -38.60
C PHE A 14 -9.66 -6.18 -38.41
N GLY A 15 -9.05 -5.61 -37.34
CA GLY A 15 -7.62 -5.85 -37.08
C GLY A 15 -7.10 -5.22 -35.82
N PHE A 16 -5.83 -5.42 -35.51
CA PHE A 16 -5.14 -4.88 -34.32
C PHE A 16 -4.48 -3.52 -34.55
N GLY A 17 -4.71 -2.86 -35.69
CA GLY A 17 -4.04 -1.61 -36.05
C GLY A 17 -4.25 -0.46 -35.05
N ILE A 18 -5.42 -0.40 -34.37
CA ILE A 18 -5.66 0.57 -33.29
C ILE A 18 -4.75 0.29 -32.10
N PHE A 19 -4.60 -0.96 -31.71
CA PHE A 19 -3.72 -1.37 -30.60
C PHE A 19 -2.26 -1.06 -30.90
N GLU A 20 -1.79 -1.35 -32.12
CA GLU A 20 -0.41 -1.02 -32.56
C GLU A 20 -0.16 0.49 -32.45
N ARG A 21 -1.09 1.31 -32.92
CA ARG A 21 -0.99 2.79 -32.79
C ARG A 21 -0.94 3.25 -31.33
N ILE A 22 -1.80 2.69 -30.46
CA ILE A 22 -1.82 3.02 -29.04
C ILE A 22 -0.51 2.63 -28.35
N PHE A 23 -0.02 1.42 -28.58
CA PHE A 23 1.24 0.94 -28.02
C PHE A 23 2.47 1.67 -28.59
N ALA A 24 2.39 2.18 -29.81
CA ALA A 24 3.42 3.03 -30.39
C ALA A 24 3.45 4.45 -29.82
N MET A 25 2.39 4.89 -29.11
CA MET A 25 2.36 6.21 -28.50
C MET A 25 3.27 6.26 -27.25
N PRO A 26 4.32 7.13 -27.23
CA PRO A 26 5.23 7.23 -26.08
C PRO A 26 4.51 7.59 -24.77
N THR A 27 3.44 8.37 -24.87
CA THR A 27 2.61 8.77 -23.72
C THR A 27 1.93 7.58 -23.06
N PHE A 28 1.38 6.66 -23.88
CA PHE A 28 0.70 5.46 -23.40
C PHE A 28 1.67 4.49 -22.72
N THR A 29 2.80 4.22 -23.36
CA THR A 29 3.85 3.36 -22.80
C THR A 29 4.41 3.90 -21.50
N LYS A 30 4.61 5.24 -21.43
CA LYS A 30 5.05 5.92 -20.21
C LYS A 30 3.99 5.86 -19.10
N ALA A 31 2.71 5.99 -19.44
CA ALA A 31 1.62 5.88 -18.48
C ALA A 31 1.56 4.47 -17.86
N ILE A 32 1.58 3.42 -18.69
CA ILE A 32 1.59 2.03 -18.20
C ILE A 32 2.80 1.80 -17.29
N THR A 33 3.99 2.19 -17.73
CA THR A 33 5.22 1.99 -16.95
C THR A 33 5.15 2.70 -15.60
N ASN A 34 4.63 3.93 -15.55
CA ASN A 34 4.49 4.68 -14.30
C ASN A 34 3.42 4.05 -13.40
N THR A 35 2.29 3.60 -13.95
CA THR A 35 1.25 2.92 -13.18
C THR A 35 1.79 1.64 -12.54
N LEU A 36 2.50 0.81 -13.29
CA LEU A 36 3.10 -0.40 -12.75
C LEU A 36 4.15 -0.09 -11.66
N LYS A 37 4.97 0.94 -11.86
CA LYS A 37 5.96 1.38 -10.85
C LYS A 37 5.30 1.88 -9.57
N VAL A 38 4.24 2.69 -9.70
CA VAL A 38 3.48 3.18 -8.53
C VAL A 38 2.82 2.01 -7.81
N GLY A 39 2.08 1.16 -8.52
CA GLY A 39 1.40 0.01 -7.93
C GLY A 39 2.37 -0.92 -7.20
N PHE A 40 3.53 -1.24 -7.82
CA PHE A 40 4.55 -2.07 -7.20
C PHE A 40 5.14 -1.43 -5.93
N LEU A 41 5.47 -0.15 -5.98
CA LEU A 41 5.98 0.60 -4.83
C LEU A 41 4.96 0.67 -3.71
N VAL A 42 3.72 1.03 -4.03
CA VAL A 42 2.62 1.14 -3.07
C VAL A 42 2.31 -0.22 -2.45
N GLY A 43 2.27 -1.29 -3.25
CA GLY A 43 2.07 -2.66 -2.75
C GLY A 43 3.11 -3.07 -1.72
N ILE A 44 4.39 -2.81 -2.00
CA ILE A 44 5.49 -3.10 -1.05
C ILE A 44 5.36 -2.25 0.21
N LEU A 45 5.20 -0.93 0.07
CA LEU A 45 5.14 -0.02 1.21
C LEU A 45 3.93 -0.30 2.10
N SER A 46 2.76 -0.55 1.50
CA SER A 46 1.53 -0.89 2.25
C SER A 46 1.65 -2.21 2.99
N ALA A 47 2.23 -3.24 2.35
CA ALA A 47 2.45 -4.53 3.00
C ALA A 47 3.46 -4.43 4.15
N LEU A 48 4.55 -3.67 3.99
CA LEU A 48 5.55 -3.44 5.03
C LEU A 48 4.98 -2.65 6.21
N LEU A 49 4.27 -1.55 5.94
CA LEU A 49 3.60 -0.77 6.98
C LEU A 49 2.52 -1.61 7.69
N GLY A 50 1.72 -2.36 6.92
CA GLY A 50 0.73 -3.27 7.46
C GLY A 50 1.33 -4.32 8.37
N LEU A 51 2.45 -4.94 7.98
CA LEU A 51 3.19 -5.89 8.81
C LEU A 51 3.72 -5.25 10.08
N LEU A 52 4.34 -4.06 9.97
CA LEU A 52 4.85 -3.32 11.13
C LEU A 52 3.75 -3.05 12.15
N PHE A 53 2.61 -2.54 11.69
CA PHE A 53 1.47 -2.24 12.54
C PHE A 53 0.86 -3.50 13.16
N ALA A 54 0.70 -4.56 12.38
CA ALA A 54 0.20 -5.84 12.84
C ALA A 54 1.13 -6.47 13.90
N TYR A 55 2.43 -6.44 13.66
CA TYR A 55 3.44 -6.95 14.57
C TYR A 55 3.44 -6.19 15.90
N VAL A 56 3.43 -4.85 15.86
CA VAL A 56 3.39 -4.02 17.07
C VAL A 56 2.14 -4.31 17.89
N GLU A 57 0.96 -4.42 17.27
CA GLU A 57 -0.28 -4.68 18.01
C GLU A 57 -0.34 -6.10 18.61
N VAL A 58 0.22 -7.10 17.94
CA VAL A 58 0.15 -8.50 18.40
C VAL A 58 1.22 -8.80 19.44
N TYR A 59 2.45 -8.31 19.25
CA TYR A 59 3.60 -8.71 20.05
C TYR A 59 4.09 -7.66 21.04
N VAL A 60 3.77 -6.37 20.82
CA VAL A 60 4.22 -5.30 21.71
C VAL A 60 3.12 -4.96 22.70
N ARG A 61 3.42 -5.08 24.00
CA ARG A 61 2.50 -4.63 25.05
C ARG A 61 2.51 -3.10 25.11
N VAL A 62 1.63 -2.47 24.36
CA VAL A 62 1.42 -1.03 24.40
C VAL A 62 0.37 -0.67 25.44
N GLY A 63 0.54 0.46 26.14
CA GLY A 63 -0.45 0.95 27.09
C GLY A 63 -1.82 1.17 26.44
N LYS A 64 -2.91 1.10 27.22
CA LYS A 64 -4.30 1.20 26.70
C LYS A 64 -4.54 2.43 25.82
N PHE A 65 -3.96 3.57 26.19
CA PHE A 65 -4.10 4.82 25.43
C PHE A 65 -3.40 4.74 24.07
N VAL A 66 -2.15 4.30 24.07
CA VAL A 66 -1.36 4.13 22.82
C VAL A 66 -1.98 3.07 21.90
N GLY A 67 -2.46 1.96 22.48
CA GLY A 67 -3.15 0.91 21.72
C GLY A 67 -4.47 1.41 21.11
N GLY A 68 -5.22 2.24 21.84
CA GLY A 68 -6.44 2.88 21.34
C GLY A 68 -6.13 3.85 20.18
N LEU A 69 -5.13 4.71 20.34
CA LEU A 69 -4.69 5.63 19.28
C LEU A 69 -4.22 4.88 18.05
N PHE A 70 -3.46 3.82 18.23
CA PHE A 70 -2.95 2.97 17.15
C PHE A 70 -4.09 2.37 16.32
N LYS A 71 -5.12 1.84 17.01
CA LYS A 71 -6.32 1.29 16.37
C LYS A 71 -7.10 2.34 15.58
N VAL A 72 -7.28 3.54 16.15
CA VAL A 72 -7.98 4.64 15.48
C VAL A 72 -7.21 5.06 14.22
N VAL A 73 -5.91 5.32 14.33
CA VAL A 73 -5.05 5.73 13.21
C VAL A 73 -5.04 4.67 12.09
N SER A 74 -5.02 3.39 12.47
CA SER A 74 -5.02 2.30 11.49
C SER A 74 -6.37 2.14 10.77
N MET A 75 -7.49 2.51 11.39
CA MET A 75 -8.81 2.35 10.81
C MET A 75 -9.34 3.61 10.13
N LEU A 76 -8.78 4.78 10.43
CA LEU A 76 -9.25 6.05 9.90
C LEU A 76 -9.28 6.10 8.36
N PRO A 77 -8.26 5.61 7.62
CA PRO A 77 -8.30 5.61 6.16
C PRO A 77 -9.39 4.69 5.58
N VAL A 78 -9.74 3.61 6.28
CA VAL A 78 -10.78 2.65 5.82
C VAL A 78 -12.18 3.29 5.88
N VAL A 79 -12.43 4.10 6.90
CA VAL A 79 -13.74 4.76 7.09
C VAL A 79 -13.87 6.00 6.22
N SER A 80 -12.76 6.62 5.85
CA SER A 80 -12.74 7.83 5.03
C SER A 80 -12.92 7.52 3.54
N PRO A 81 -13.72 8.29 2.80
CA PRO A 81 -13.75 8.18 1.33
C PRO A 81 -12.34 8.36 0.73
N PRO A 82 -11.95 7.57 -0.28
CA PRO A 82 -10.57 7.55 -0.81
C PRO A 82 -10.03 8.93 -1.22
N PHE A 83 -10.89 9.82 -1.75
CA PHE A 83 -10.48 11.16 -2.18
C PHE A 83 -10.15 12.11 -1.01
N VAL A 84 -10.65 11.84 0.21
CA VAL A 84 -10.42 12.71 1.39
C VAL A 84 -8.96 12.76 1.76
N LEU A 85 -8.27 11.60 1.73
CA LEU A 85 -6.82 11.56 1.99
C LEU A 85 -6.02 12.33 0.93
N SER A 86 -6.41 12.22 -0.34
CA SER A 86 -5.77 12.96 -1.43
C SER A 86 -5.97 14.47 -1.27
N LEU A 87 -7.20 14.92 -0.99
CA LEU A 87 -7.49 16.33 -0.73
C LEU A 87 -6.74 16.84 0.51
N SER A 88 -6.75 16.07 1.60
CA SER A 88 -6.04 16.43 2.83
C SER A 88 -4.54 16.58 2.57
N MET A 89 -3.95 15.68 1.79
CA MET A 89 -2.54 15.77 1.39
C MET A 89 -2.23 17.04 0.59
N ILE A 90 -3.10 17.39 -0.35
CA ILE A 90 -2.96 18.64 -1.12
C ILE A 90 -3.13 19.88 -0.22
N MET A 91 -4.11 19.88 0.69
CA MET A 91 -4.37 21.01 1.58
C MET A 91 -3.27 21.18 2.63
N LEU A 92 -2.67 20.10 3.10
CA LEU A 92 -1.63 20.16 4.12
C LEU A 92 -0.24 20.39 3.52
N PHE A 93 0.09 19.69 2.44
CA PHE A 93 1.45 19.62 1.89
C PHE A 93 1.59 20.17 0.47
N GLY A 94 0.50 20.67 -0.16
CA GLY A 94 0.54 21.28 -1.48
C GLY A 94 1.29 22.63 -1.50
N LYS A 95 1.34 23.26 -2.67
CA LYS A 95 2.03 24.56 -2.87
C LYS A 95 1.53 25.66 -1.91
N SER A 96 0.24 25.64 -1.57
CA SER A 96 -0.38 26.55 -0.59
C SER A 96 -0.74 25.81 0.70
N GLY A 97 -0.09 24.67 0.97
CA GLY A 97 -0.42 23.81 2.09
C GLY A 97 -0.09 24.45 3.43
N ILE A 98 -0.96 24.18 4.42
CA ILE A 98 -0.82 24.74 5.77
C ILE A 98 0.53 24.35 6.39
N ILE A 99 0.93 23.06 6.27
CA ILE A 99 2.18 22.58 6.85
C ILE A 99 3.39 23.11 6.08
N THR A 100 3.38 23.01 4.76
CA THR A 100 4.52 23.43 3.92
C THR A 100 4.77 24.92 3.99
N ARG A 101 3.72 25.73 3.91
CA ARG A 101 3.87 27.17 3.84
C ARG A 101 3.96 27.85 5.23
N PHE A 102 3.07 27.48 6.16
CA PHE A 102 3.02 28.12 7.48
C PHE A 102 4.00 27.53 8.48
N LEU A 103 4.21 26.20 8.48
CA LEU A 103 5.05 25.55 9.48
C LEU A 103 6.50 25.40 9.02
N LEU A 104 6.71 25.03 7.75
CA LEU A 104 8.05 24.75 7.21
C LEU A 104 8.63 25.89 6.37
N GLY A 105 7.84 26.89 5.98
CA GLY A 105 8.30 28.02 5.16
C GLY A 105 8.73 27.61 3.74
N ILE A 106 8.26 26.46 3.24
CA ILE A 106 8.63 25.93 1.92
C ILE A 106 7.60 26.42 0.90
N TYR A 107 8.04 27.27 -0.03
CA TYR A 107 7.18 27.90 -1.04
C TYR A 107 7.18 27.21 -2.40
N ASP A 108 8.18 26.36 -2.67
CA ASP A 108 8.33 25.66 -3.95
C ASP A 108 8.24 24.14 -3.79
N ASN A 109 7.16 23.69 -3.13
CA ASN A 109 6.88 22.28 -2.96
C ASN A 109 5.71 21.84 -3.82
N SER A 110 5.83 20.67 -4.46
CA SER A 110 4.76 20.03 -5.21
C SER A 110 4.58 18.60 -4.73
N VAL A 111 3.43 18.33 -4.12
CA VAL A 111 3.00 16.96 -3.79
C VAL A 111 2.36 16.24 -4.98
N TYR A 112 2.27 16.94 -6.13
CA TYR A 112 1.75 16.33 -7.35
C TYR A 112 2.79 15.43 -8.01
N GLY A 113 2.33 14.34 -8.62
CA GLY A 113 3.18 13.42 -9.34
C GLY A 113 3.40 12.09 -8.62
N PHE A 114 4.40 11.35 -9.06
CA PHE A 114 4.68 9.98 -8.65
C PHE A 114 4.75 9.77 -7.14
N TRP A 115 5.52 10.58 -6.44
CA TRP A 115 5.73 10.45 -4.99
C TRP A 115 4.50 10.82 -4.17
N GLY A 116 3.78 11.87 -4.56
CA GLY A 116 2.57 12.26 -3.87
C GLY A 116 1.48 11.18 -3.98
N ILE A 117 1.31 10.62 -5.18
CA ILE A 117 0.40 9.50 -5.41
C ILE A 117 0.82 8.29 -4.58
N ALA A 118 2.10 7.91 -4.62
CA ALA A 118 2.61 6.76 -3.88
C ALA A 118 2.37 6.87 -2.37
N VAL A 119 2.62 8.05 -1.78
CA VAL A 119 2.39 8.28 -0.33
C VAL A 119 0.90 8.19 0.00
N VAL A 120 0.04 8.87 -0.75
CA VAL A 120 -1.42 8.86 -0.51
C VAL A 120 -1.98 7.45 -0.63
N GLN A 121 -1.65 6.74 -1.70
CA GLN A 121 -2.12 5.36 -1.89
C GLN A 121 -1.58 4.42 -0.82
N THR A 122 -0.32 4.55 -0.43
CA THR A 122 0.23 3.74 0.67
C THR A 122 -0.56 3.95 1.95
N LEU A 123 -0.87 5.21 2.31
CA LEU A 123 -1.67 5.52 3.49
C LEU A 123 -3.12 5.05 3.38
N THR A 124 -3.66 4.99 2.16
CA THR A 124 -5.01 4.48 1.91
C THR A 124 -5.10 2.97 2.06
N PHE A 125 -4.12 2.24 1.56
CA PHE A 125 -4.19 0.76 1.46
C PHE A 125 -3.47 0.02 2.60
N PHE A 126 -2.52 0.63 3.31
CA PHE A 126 -1.85 -0.07 4.42
C PHE A 126 -2.80 -0.64 5.48
N PRO A 127 -3.98 -0.02 5.80
CA PRO A 127 -4.88 -0.59 6.80
C PRO A 127 -5.50 -1.93 6.37
N VAL A 128 -5.72 -2.11 5.07
CA VAL A 128 -6.19 -3.38 4.51
C VAL A 128 -5.12 -4.45 4.71
N CYS A 129 -3.87 -4.15 4.33
CA CYS A 129 -2.73 -5.02 4.60
C CYS A 129 -2.58 -5.33 6.09
N TYR A 130 -2.68 -4.32 6.94
CA TYR A 130 -2.61 -4.46 8.40
C TYR A 130 -3.66 -5.44 8.93
N MET A 131 -4.94 -5.30 8.52
CA MET A 131 -6.01 -6.18 8.98
C MET A 131 -5.79 -7.63 8.54
N MET A 132 -5.37 -7.85 7.29
CA MET A 132 -5.05 -9.17 6.77
C MET A 132 -3.89 -9.82 7.53
N LEU A 133 -2.79 -9.09 7.68
CA LEU A 133 -1.57 -9.60 8.31
C LEU A 133 -1.74 -9.81 9.82
N LYS A 134 -2.51 -8.94 10.48
CA LYS A 134 -2.89 -9.11 11.88
C LYS A 134 -3.71 -10.38 12.12
N GLY A 135 -4.67 -10.67 11.22
CA GLY A 135 -5.44 -11.90 11.28
C GLY A 135 -4.54 -13.14 11.17
N LEU A 136 -3.58 -13.12 10.25
CA LEU A 136 -2.62 -14.20 10.07
C LEU A 136 -1.70 -14.36 11.29
N LEU A 137 -1.12 -13.25 11.81
CA LEU A 137 -0.26 -13.30 13.00
C LEU A 137 -0.98 -13.90 14.21
N LYS A 138 -2.25 -13.60 14.39
CA LYS A 138 -3.05 -14.18 15.51
C LYS A 138 -3.34 -15.65 15.36
N ASN A 139 -3.27 -16.19 14.15
CA ASN A 139 -3.52 -17.60 13.85
C ASN A 139 -2.24 -18.46 13.88
N ILE A 140 -1.07 -17.85 14.04
CA ILE A 140 0.18 -18.61 14.26
C ILE A 140 0.10 -19.27 15.65
N ASP A 141 0.35 -20.57 15.68
CA ASP A 141 0.37 -21.32 16.94
C ASP A 141 1.50 -20.81 17.85
N PRO A 142 1.20 -20.30 19.05
CA PRO A 142 2.21 -19.81 19.97
C PRO A 142 3.25 -20.85 20.36
N SER A 143 2.90 -22.14 20.33
CA SER A 143 3.79 -23.25 20.66
C SER A 143 5.04 -23.30 19.76
N LEU A 144 4.91 -22.88 18.49
CA LEU A 144 6.04 -22.82 17.56
C LEU A 144 7.09 -21.78 17.98
N GLU A 145 6.62 -20.62 18.46
CA GLU A 145 7.51 -19.57 18.95
C GLU A 145 8.10 -19.93 20.32
N GLU A 146 7.31 -20.56 21.19
CA GLU A 146 7.77 -21.05 22.49
C GLU A 146 8.85 -22.12 22.34
N ALA A 147 8.62 -23.12 21.50
CA ALA A 147 9.62 -24.14 21.20
C ALA A 147 10.94 -23.58 20.67
N ALA A 148 10.88 -22.57 19.79
CA ALA A 148 12.07 -21.90 19.29
C ALA A 148 12.81 -21.14 20.41
N ARG A 149 12.10 -20.54 21.36
CA ARG A 149 12.68 -19.84 22.52
C ARG A 149 13.31 -20.83 23.51
N ASP A 150 12.67 -21.96 23.74
CA ASP A 150 13.18 -23.02 24.61
C ASP A 150 14.50 -23.62 24.07
N MET A 151 14.67 -23.62 22.75
CA MET A 151 15.94 -23.93 22.09
C MET A 151 16.99 -22.79 22.15
N GLY A 152 16.70 -21.69 22.88
CA GLY A 152 17.63 -20.58 23.07
C GLY A 152 17.59 -19.50 21.97
N ALA A 153 16.60 -19.52 21.07
CA ALA A 153 16.50 -18.51 20.03
C ALA A 153 16.11 -17.14 20.61
N SER A 154 16.83 -16.09 20.20
CA SER A 154 16.45 -14.69 20.52
C SER A 154 15.14 -14.31 19.83
N ARG A 155 14.46 -13.27 20.33
CA ARG A 155 13.19 -12.77 19.72
C ARG A 155 13.33 -12.46 18.23
N TRP A 156 14.45 -11.87 17.82
CA TRP A 156 14.74 -11.59 16.41
C TRP A 156 14.90 -12.88 15.60
N LYS A 157 15.56 -13.89 16.17
CA LYS A 157 15.73 -15.18 15.52
C LYS A 157 14.39 -15.91 15.37
N VAL A 158 13.52 -15.89 16.38
CA VAL A 158 12.15 -16.41 16.30
C VAL A 158 11.37 -15.71 15.20
N PHE A 159 11.39 -14.37 15.18
CA PHE A 159 10.71 -13.61 14.13
C PHE A 159 11.17 -13.99 12.73
N THR A 160 12.49 -14.03 12.49
CA THR A 160 13.03 -14.28 11.14
C THR A 160 12.96 -15.75 10.70
N SER A 161 12.98 -16.70 11.65
CA SER A 161 13.02 -18.14 11.33
C SER A 161 11.68 -18.86 11.46
N VAL A 162 10.72 -18.29 12.21
CA VAL A 162 9.41 -18.90 12.44
C VAL A 162 8.30 -17.97 11.92
N THR A 163 8.16 -16.79 12.53
CA THR A 163 7.02 -15.89 12.26
C THR A 163 7.02 -15.39 10.82
N LEU A 164 8.13 -14.82 10.35
CA LEU A 164 8.23 -14.23 9.01
C LEU A 164 8.02 -15.25 7.87
N PRO A 165 8.63 -16.45 7.88
CA PRO A 165 8.36 -17.46 6.86
C PRO A 165 6.90 -17.91 6.81
N LEU A 166 6.23 -18.05 7.95
CA LEU A 166 4.80 -18.36 8.02
C LEU A 166 3.92 -17.22 7.49
N MET A 167 4.41 -15.98 7.58
CA MET A 167 3.72 -14.79 7.08
C MET A 167 3.94 -14.53 5.57
N LEU A 168 4.94 -15.14 4.94
CA LEU A 168 5.28 -14.88 3.53
C LEU A 168 4.09 -15.03 2.56
N PRO A 169 3.26 -16.08 2.64
CA PRO A 169 2.09 -16.20 1.77
C PRO A 169 1.09 -15.06 1.99
N GLY A 170 0.92 -14.63 3.24
CA GLY A 170 0.05 -13.52 3.59
C GLY A 170 0.59 -12.16 3.13
N LEU A 171 1.89 -11.96 3.21
CA LEU A 171 2.56 -10.77 2.67
C LEU A 171 2.40 -10.71 1.15
N GLY A 172 2.55 -11.84 0.45
CA GLY A 172 2.29 -11.94 -0.97
C GLY A 172 0.85 -11.56 -1.34
N ASN A 173 -0.13 -12.08 -0.59
CA ASN A 173 -1.54 -11.72 -0.78
C ASN A 173 -1.82 -10.24 -0.50
N ALA A 174 -1.30 -9.68 0.59
CA ALA A 174 -1.46 -8.27 0.92
C ALA A 174 -0.84 -7.38 -0.16
N PHE A 175 0.34 -7.73 -0.66
CA PHE A 175 0.96 -7.05 -1.79
C PHE A 175 0.10 -7.12 -3.05
N LEU A 176 -0.38 -8.31 -3.44
CA LEU A 176 -1.17 -8.50 -4.66
C LEU A 176 -2.49 -7.74 -4.62
N VAL A 177 -3.20 -7.77 -3.48
CA VAL A 177 -4.45 -7.01 -3.31
C VAL A 177 -4.18 -5.52 -3.52
N THR A 178 -3.15 -4.97 -2.89
CA THR A 178 -2.83 -3.54 -3.02
C THR A 178 -2.28 -3.17 -4.40
N PHE A 179 -1.60 -4.10 -5.07
CA PHE A 179 -1.06 -3.87 -6.41
C PHE A 179 -2.15 -3.81 -7.49
N ILE A 180 -3.26 -4.54 -7.29
CA ILE A 180 -4.37 -4.61 -8.25
C ILE A 180 -5.34 -3.43 -8.07
N GLU A 181 -5.47 -2.88 -6.86
CA GLU A 181 -6.31 -1.70 -6.55
C GLU A 181 -5.73 -0.40 -7.14
#